data_99d4f520cca569f16e4e48d9dd0bbe8b
#
_entry.id   99d4f520cca569f16e4e48d9dd0bbe8b
#
_cell.length_a   1.000
_cell.length_b   1.000
_cell.length_c   1.000
_cell.angle_alpha   90.00
_cell.angle_beta   90.00
_cell.angle_gamma   90.00
#
_symmetry.space_group_name_H-M   'P 1'
#
loop_
_entity.id
_entity.type
_entity.pdbx_description
1 polymer ?
#
loop_
_entity_poly.entity_id
_entity_poly.type
_entity_poly.pdbx_seq_one_letter_code
_entity_poly.pdbx_strand_id
1 'polypeptide(L)'
;MYSFDPTEEQQMLVDAVNKYAVNDLRPAAREAEENNDLPKKLVSKGWELGLLQASIPESYGGFGERSAVTGALALEEMAFGDLAGTLAVTTPSLFATPILLAGSEEQKKTYLPKIVAGDWSPYTAALIEFADHRLARPHD
;
A
#
# COMPACT_ATOMS: atom_id res chain seq x y z
N MET A 1 4.18 -25.40 17.80
CA MET A 1 5.13 -24.39 18.29
C MET A 1 4.93 -23.18 17.37
N TYR A 2 4.58 -22.03 17.89
CA TYR A 2 4.42 -20.83 17.07
C TYR A 2 5.81 -20.30 16.75
N SER A 3 6.15 -20.16 15.47
CA SER A 3 7.33 -19.43 15.03
C SER A 3 6.96 -17.98 14.80
N PHE A 4 7.83 -17.07 15.20
CA PHE A 4 7.75 -15.64 14.90
C PHE A 4 8.64 -15.27 13.73
N ASP A 5 9.36 -16.24 13.15
CA ASP A 5 10.19 -16.01 11.99
C ASP A 5 9.32 -15.91 10.73
N PRO A 6 9.67 -15.02 9.79
CA PRO A 6 8.99 -14.94 8.51
C PRO A 6 9.05 -16.29 7.77
N THR A 7 8.02 -16.59 6.99
CA THR A 7 8.06 -17.73 6.06
C THR A 7 9.06 -17.45 4.94
N GLU A 8 9.48 -18.49 4.21
CA GLU A 8 10.36 -18.31 3.05
C GLU A 8 9.77 -17.34 2.01
N GLU A 9 8.48 -17.43 1.74
CA GLU A 9 7.77 -16.51 0.84
C GLU A 9 7.78 -15.07 1.35
N GLN A 10 7.55 -14.89 2.65
CA GLN A 10 7.62 -13.57 3.28
C GLN A 10 9.03 -13.00 3.20
N GLN A 11 10.06 -13.82 3.44
CA GLN A 11 11.44 -13.38 3.33
C GLN A 11 11.82 -13.00 1.90
N MET A 12 11.39 -13.76 0.91
CA MET A 12 11.61 -13.43 -0.51
C MET A 12 10.97 -12.09 -0.88
N LEU A 13 9.76 -11.82 -0.39
CA LEU A 13 9.08 -10.54 -0.60
C LEU A 13 9.82 -9.40 0.09
N VAL A 14 10.19 -9.57 1.35
CA VAL A 14 10.97 -8.60 2.13
C VAL A 14 12.27 -8.26 1.40
N ASP A 15 12.99 -9.25 0.90
CA ASP A 15 14.23 -9.05 0.15
C ASP A 15 14.01 -8.27 -1.16
N ALA A 16 12.92 -8.54 -1.86
CA ALA A 16 12.57 -7.81 -3.08
C ALA A 16 12.21 -6.35 -2.80
N VAL A 17 11.42 -6.12 -1.75
CA VAL A 17 11.05 -4.78 -1.29
C VAL A 17 12.27 -4.01 -0.78
N ASN A 18 13.15 -4.65 -0.02
CA ASN A 18 14.40 -4.05 0.46
C ASN A 18 15.28 -3.58 -0.70
N LYS A 19 15.43 -4.40 -1.74
CA LYS A 19 16.19 -4.01 -2.95
C LYS A 19 15.62 -2.75 -3.59
N TYR A 20 14.31 -2.64 -3.72
CA TYR A 20 13.67 -1.44 -4.24
C TYR A 20 13.85 -0.25 -3.30
N ALA A 21 13.67 -0.44 -2.01
CA ALA A 21 13.82 0.59 -1.00
C ALA A 21 15.24 1.20 -1.00
N VAL A 22 16.26 0.34 -1.01
CA VAL A 22 17.67 0.77 -0.92
C VAL A 22 18.20 1.31 -2.25
N ASN A 23 17.83 0.71 -3.37
CA ASN A 23 18.41 1.05 -4.67
C ASN A 23 17.64 2.11 -5.43
N ASP A 24 16.36 2.28 -5.14
CA ASP A 24 15.48 3.19 -5.89
C ASP A 24 14.90 4.31 -5.01
N LEU A 25 14.20 3.98 -3.91
CA LEU A 25 13.56 4.99 -3.06
C LEU A 25 14.59 5.87 -2.34
N ARG A 26 15.50 5.26 -1.62
CA ARG A 26 16.44 5.98 -0.77
C ARG A 26 17.35 6.96 -1.52
N PRO A 27 17.94 6.62 -2.68
CA PRO A 27 18.72 7.58 -3.45
C PRO A 27 17.91 8.75 -4.01
N ALA A 28 16.62 8.54 -4.31
CA ALA A 28 15.75 9.56 -4.87
C ALA A 28 15.08 10.46 -3.82
N ALA A 29 15.02 10.03 -2.56
CA ALA A 29 14.24 10.69 -1.50
C ALA A 29 14.60 12.17 -1.33
N ARG A 30 15.89 12.50 -1.28
CA ARG A 30 16.35 13.88 -1.06
C ARG A 30 15.97 14.80 -2.21
N GLU A 31 16.19 14.38 -3.44
CA GLU A 31 15.84 15.17 -4.62
C GLU A 31 14.33 15.33 -4.76
N ALA A 32 13.57 14.29 -4.47
CA ALA A 32 12.11 14.32 -4.46
C ALA A 32 11.57 15.32 -3.42
N GLU A 33 12.17 15.37 -2.23
CA GLU A 33 11.80 16.32 -1.17
C GLU A 33 12.14 17.75 -1.56
N GLU A 34 13.35 18.01 -2.07
CA GLU A 34 13.80 19.34 -2.48
C GLU A 34 12.94 19.92 -3.63
N ASN A 35 12.49 19.07 -4.56
CA ASN A 35 11.68 19.45 -5.70
C ASN A 35 10.16 19.37 -5.45
N ASN A 36 9.71 18.82 -4.31
CA ASN A 36 8.31 18.47 -4.04
C ASN A 36 7.68 17.63 -5.16
N ASP A 37 8.47 16.75 -5.77
CA ASP A 37 8.03 15.89 -6.87
C ASP A 37 8.64 14.50 -6.75
N LEU A 38 7.78 13.49 -6.67
CA LEU A 38 8.21 12.10 -6.66
C LEU A 38 8.10 11.55 -8.09
N PRO A 39 9.22 11.10 -8.70
CA PRO A 39 9.19 10.63 -10.08
C PRO A 39 8.17 9.50 -10.29
N LYS A 40 7.24 9.66 -11.23
CA LYS A 40 6.21 8.67 -11.55
C LYS A 40 6.79 7.29 -11.86
N LYS A 41 7.94 7.24 -12.51
CA LYS A 41 8.66 5.99 -12.82
C LYS A 41 9.03 5.22 -11.55
N LEU A 42 9.40 5.95 -10.50
CA LEU A 42 9.76 5.35 -9.22
C LEU A 42 8.53 4.69 -8.58
N VAL A 43 7.40 5.40 -8.55
CA VAL A 43 6.13 4.88 -8.05
C VAL A 43 5.67 3.66 -8.87
N SER A 44 5.71 3.74 -10.20
CA SER A 44 5.34 2.62 -11.08
C SER A 44 6.18 1.38 -10.82
N LYS A 45 7.49 1.55 -10.61
CA LYS A 45 8.38 0.43 -10.25
C LYS A 45 8.00 -0.21 -8.90
N GLY A 46 7.56 0.60 -7.92
CA GLY A 46 7.04 0.09 -6.66
C GLY A 46 5.77 -0.76 -6.84
N TRP A 47 4.91 -0.40 -7.78
CA TRP A 47 3.71 -1.22 -8.10
C TRP A 47 4.04 -2.53 -8.78
N GLU A 48 5.12 -2.60 -9.55
CA GLU A 48 5.61 -3.83 -10.18
C GLU A 48 6.02 -4.90 -9.15
N LEU A 49 6.24 -4.52 -7.88
CA LEU A 49 6.44 -5.48 -6.79
C LEU A 49 5.19 -6.33 -6.50
N GLY A 50 4.03 -5.92 -7.00
CA GLY A 50 2.80 -6.70 -6.90
C GLY A 50 2.15 -6.72 -5.51
N LEU A 51 2.58 -5.89 -4.57
CA LEU A 51 2.05 -5.87 -3.19
C LEU A 51 0.54 -5.63 -3.13
N LEU A 52 0.04 -4.74 -3.98
CA LEU A 52 -1.38 -4.44 -4.06
C LEU A 52 -2.16 -5.61 -4.66
N GLN A 53 -1.66 -6.16 -5.76
CA GLN A 53 -2.26 -7.29 -6.46
C GLN A 53 -2.29 -8.54 -5.59
N ALA A 54 -1.22 -8.77 -4.80
CA ALA A 54 -1.14 -9.87 -3.86
C ALA A 54 -2.15 -9.78 -2.71
N SER A 55 -2.65 -8.58 -2.41
CA SER A 55 -3.67 -8.36 -1.38
C SER A 55 -5.11 -8.49 -1.87
N ILE A 56 -5.32 -8.66 -3.17
CA ILE A 56 -6.63 -8.79 -3.81
C ILE A 56 -6.85 -10.26 -4.20
N PRO A 57 -8.01 -10.86 -3.88
CA PRO A 57 -8.33 -12.24 -4.24
C PRO A 57 -8.32 -12.49 -5.75
N GLU A 58 -7.99 -13.73 -6.13
CA GLU A 58 -8.00 -14.17 -7.53
C GLU A 58 -9.36 -13.98 -8.22
N SER A 59 -10.46 -14.11 -7.47
CA SER A 59 -11.82 -13.87 -7.96
C SER A 59 -12.06 -12.47 -8.51
N TYR A 60 -11.20 -11.52 -8.16
CA TYR A 60 -11.21 -10.14 -8.66
C TYR A 60 -9.96 -9.80 -9.49
N GLY A 61 -9.20 -10.81 -9.90
CA GLY A 61 -8.02 -10.66 -10.76
C GLY A 61 -6.71 -10.42 -10.01
N GLY A 62 -6.71 -10.49 -8.68
CA GLY A 62 -5.49 -10.42 -7.86
C GLY A 62 -4.73 -11.75 -7.82
N PHE A 63 -3.73 -11.84 -6.94
CA PHE A 63 -2.83 -13.01 -6.88
C PHE A 63 -3.03 -13.87 -5.64
N GLY A 64 -3.80 -13.43 -4.67
CA GLY A 64 -3.90 -14.21 -3.46
C GLY A 64 -4.79 -13.64 -2.37
N GLU A 65 -4.42 -13.94 -1.14
CA GLU A 65 -5.13 -13.51 0.05
C GLU A 65 -4.36 -12.44 0.81
N ARG A 66 -5.10 -11.46 1.30
CA ARG A 66 -4.53 -10.39 2.10
C ARG A 66 -3.95 -10.95 3.40
N SER A 67 -2.65 -10.78 3.61
CA SER A 67 -1.97 -11.01 4.88
C SER A 67 -1.54 -9.69 5.51
N ALA A 68 -2.05 -9.39 6.71
CA ALA A 68 -1.67 -8.19 7.44
C ALA A 68 -0.19 -8.23 7.88
N VAL A 69 0.31 -9.40 8.25
CA VAL A 69 1.70 -9.59 8.67
C VAL A 69 2.64 -9.35 7.48
N THR A 70 2.37 -9.98 6.36
CA THR A 70 3.17 -9.80 5.13
C THR A 70 3.16 -8.34 4.68
N GLY A 71 2.00 -7.68 4.75
CA GLY A 71 1.88 -6.26 4.45
C GLY A 71 2.72 -5.39 5.38
N ALA A 72 2.71 -5.66 6.68
CA ALA A 72 3.49 -4.91 7.66
C ALA A 72 5.00 -5.06 7.41
N LEU A 73 5.48 -6.28 7.18
CA LEU A 73 6.89 -6.55 6.86
C LEU A 73 7.33 -5.80 5.60
N ALA A 74 6.53 -5.85 4.53
CA ALA A 74 6.83 -5.16 3.29
C ALA A 74 6.84 -3.63 3.45
N LEU A 75 5.89 -3.07 4.21
CA LEU A 75 5.81 -1.63 4.46
C LEU A 75 6.96 -1.13 5.33
N GLU A 76 7.38 -1.89 6.33
CA GLU A 76 8.54 -1.58 7.16
C GLU A 76 9.81 -1.45 6.32
N GLU A 77 10.08 -2.43 5.47
CA GLU A 77 11.23 -2.41 4.57
C GLU A 77 11.16 -1.28 3.53
N MET A 78 9.99 -1.02 2.99
CA MET A 78 9.83 0.07 2.02
C MET A 78 10.04 1.44 2.68
N ALA A 79 9.48 1.65 3.88
CA ALA A 79 9.61 2.88 4.65
C ALA A 79 11.05 3.13 5.13
N PHE A 80 11.86 2.08 5.30
CA PHE A 80 13.29 2.21 5.52
C PHE A 80 14.00 2.93 4.35
N GLY A 81 13.52 2.76 3.13
CA GLY A 81 14.02 3.50 1.98
C GLY A 81 13.62 4.97 2.00
N ASP A 82 12.33 5.22 2.01
CA ASP A 82 11.71 6.54 2.10
C ASP A 82 10.22 6.44 2.45
N LEU A 83 9.79 7.18 3.47
CA LEU A 83 8.40 7.15 3.93
C LEU A 83 7.44 7.79 2.91
N ALA A 84 7.81 8.92 2.30
CA ALA A 84 6.95 9.61 1.35
C ALA A 84 6.73 8.77 0.09
N GLY A 85 7.80 8.16 -0.43
CA GLY A 85 7.72 7.22 -1.54
C GLY A 85 6.89 5.98 -1.21
N THR A 86 7.03 5.45 0.01
CA THR A 86 6.19 4.34 0.49
C THR A 86 4.72 4.70 0.48
N LEU A 87 4.35 5.85 1.02
CA LEU A 87 2.97 6.33 1.03
C LEU A 87 2.43 6.51 -0.39
N ALA A 88 3.22 7.05 -1.31
CA ALA A 88 2.82 7.21 -2.70
C ALA A 88 2.57 5.87 -3.41
N VAL A 89 3.45 4.88 -3.21
CA VAL A 89 3.30 3.53 -3.77
C VAL A 89 2.09 2.81 -3.19
N THR A 90 1.78 3.02 -1.91
CA THR A 90 0.72 2.30 -1.20
C THR A 90 -0.64 3.02 -1.21
N THR A 91 -0.71 4.25 -1.70
CA THR A 91 -1.96 5.03 -1.80
C THR A 91 -3.14 4.24 -2.40
N PRO A 92 -2.99 3.40 -3.45
CA PRO A 92 -4.12 2.64 -3.98
C PRO A 92 -4.76 1.69 -2.98
N SER A 93 -4.03 1.21 -2.00
CA SER A 93 -4.56 0.34 -0.96
C SER A 93 -5.58 1.04 -0.05
N LEU A 94 -5.49 2.37 0.09
CA LEU A 94 -6.47 3.16 0.84
C LEU A 94 -7.87 3.10 0.21
N PHE A 95 -7.94 2.93 -1.11
CA PHE A 95 -9.19 2.73 -1.83
C PHE A 95 -9.58 1.25 -1.92
N ALA A 96 -8.62 0.38 -2.25
CA ALA A 96 -8.86 -1.04 -2.47
C ALA A 96 -9.30 -1.77 -1.19
N THR A 97 -8.64 -1.50 -0.07
CA THR A 97 -8.88 -2.22 1.19
C THR A 97 -10.31 -2.02 1.74
N PRO A 98 -10.86 -0.81 1.84
CA PRO A 98 -12.25 -0.62 2.26
C PRO A 98 -13.26 -1.33 1.35
N ILE A 99 -13.04 -1.28 0.04
CA ILE A 99 -13.92 -1.98 -0.93
C ILE A 99 -13.83 -3.49 -0.72
N LEU A 100 -12.64 -4.02 -0.57
CA LEU A 100 -12.45 -5.46 -0.34
C LEU A 100 -13.12 -5.93 0.95
N LEU A 101 -13.02 -5.16 2.03
CA LEU A 101 -13.50 -5.56 3.35
C LEU A 101 -15.01 -5.29 3.53
N ALA A 102 -15.53 -4.19 3.02
CA ALA A 102 -16.87 -3.71 3.31
C ALA A 102 -17.70 -3.34 2.06
N GLY A 103 -17.12 -3.37 0.87
CA GLY A 103 -17.83 -3.09 -0.37
C GLY A 103 -18.85 -4.17 -0.73
N SER A 104 -19.91 -3.78 -1.46
CA SER A 104 -20.84 -4.73 -2.06
C SER A 104 -20.14 -5.57 -3.15
N GLU A 105 -20.70 -6.72 -3.49
CA GLU A 105 -20.15 -7.56 -4.57
C GLU A 105 -20.08 -6.83 -5.91
N GLU A 106 -21.04 -5.95 -6.17
CA GLU A 106 -21.04 -5.09 -7.36
C GLU A 106 -19.87 -4.11 -7.35
N GLN A 107 -19.62 -3.46 -6.21
CA GLN A 107 -18.46 -2.56 -6.04
C GLN A 107 -17.14 -3.31 -6.19
N LYS A 108 -16.99 -4.48 -5.56
CA LYS A 108 -15.79 -5.30 -5.68
C LYS A 108 -15.51 -5.68 -7.14
N LYS A 109 -16.52 -6.19 -7.85
CA LYS A 109 -16.40 -6.57 -9.27
C LYS A 109 -16.13 -5.38 -10.19
N THR A 110 -16.59 -4.19 -9.83
CA THR A 110 -16.43 -2.98 -10.64
C THR A 110 -15.03 -2.36 -10.46
N TYR A 111 -14.52 -2.30 -9.24
CA TYR A 111 -13.34 -1.51 -8.91
C TYR A 111 -12.07 -2.34 -8.74
N LEU A 112 -12.13 -3.51 -8.09
CA LEU A 112 -10.92 -4.27 -7.81
C LEU A 112 -10.16 -4.71 -9.06
N PRO A 113 -10.81 -5.17 -10.15
CA PRO A 113 -10.10 -5.51 -11.38
C PRO A 113 -9.37 -4.33 -12.02
N LYS A 114 -9.93 -3.11 -11.94
CA LYS A 114 -9.28 -1.90 -12.46
C LYS A 114 -8.02 -1.55 -11.68
N ILE A 115 -8.06 -1.73 -10.36
CA ILE A 115 -6.91 -1.51 -9.49
C ILE A 115 -5.80 -2.51 -9.82
N VAL A 116 -6.14 -3.79 -10.00
CA VAL A 116 -5.19 -4.83 -10.39
C VAL A 116 -4.57 -4.54 -11.76
N ALA A 117 -5.35 -4.03 -12.70
CA ALA A 117 -4.88 -3.64 -14.04
C ALA A 117 -4.02 -2.36 -14.05
N GLY A 118 -3.87 -1.68 -12.92
CA GLY A 118 -3.13 -0.44 -12.84
C GLY A 118 -3.93 0.81 -13.20
N ASP A 119 -5.22 0.69 -13.48
CA ASP A 119 -6.15 1.80 -13.79
C ASP A 119 -6.80 2.36 -12.51
N TRP A 120 -5.98 2.80 -11.59
CA TRP A 120 -6.43 3.30 -10.28
C TRP A 120 -6.10 4.78 -10.04
N SER A 121 -5.36 5.41 -10.92
CA SER A 121 -4.91 6.80 -10.74
C SER A 121 -6.01 7.81 -10.40
N PRO A 122 -7.29 7.65 -10.85
CA PRO A 122 -8.37 8.53 -10.44
C PRO A 122 -8.99 8.16 -9.08
N TYR A 123 -8.60 7.01 -8.49
CA TYR A 123 -9.21 6.51 -7.27
C TYR A 123 -8.34 6.85 -6.06
N THR A 124 -8.94 7.50 -5.09
CA THR A 124 -8.34 7.78 -3.79
C THR A 124 -9.40 7.64 -2.70
N ALA A 125 -8.97 7.64 -1.45
CA ALA A 125 -9.87 7.65 -0.31
C ALA A 125 -9.51 8.80 0.60
N ALA A 126 -10.53 9.49 1.09
CA ALA A 126 -10.41 10.43 2.18
C ALA A 126 -11.34 9.98 3.31
N LEU A 127 -10.77 9.73 4.48
CA LEU A 127 -11.54 9.50 5.68
C LEU A 127 -11.71 10.85 6.38
N ILE A 128 -12.95 11.34 6.38
CA ILE A 128 -13.30 12.55 7.13
C ILE A 128 -14.12 12.07 8.33
N GLU A 129 -13.50 12.04 9.48
CA GLU A 129 -14.21 11.91 10.72
C GLU A 129 -14.80 13.29 11.06
N PHE A 130 -16.13 13.37 11.09
CA PHE A 130 -16.75 14.54 11.71
C PHE A 130 -16.29 14.55 13.15
N ALA A 131 -15.49 15.55 13.51
CA ALA A 131 -14.97 15.72 14.85
C ALA A 131 -16.11 15.45 15.83
N ASP A 132 -15.98 14.42 16.64
CA ASP A 132 -16.88 14.23 17.75
C ASP A 132 -16.70 15.46 18.64
N HIS A 133 -17.70 16.34 18.64
CA HIS A 133 -17.70 17.57 19.43
C HIS A 133 -17.46 17.29 20.91
N ARG A 134 -17.48 16.02 21.35
CA ARG A 134 -17.13 15.60 22.69
C ARG A 134 -15.63 15.71 22.99
N LEU A 135 -14.75 15.63 21.98
CA LEU A 135 -13.31 15.85 22.17
C LEU A 135 -12.92 17.33 22.22
N ALA A 136 -13.80 18.22 21.79
CA ALA A 136 -13.60 19.68 21.80
C ALA A 136 -14.21 20.37 23.03
N ARG A 137 -14.81 19.63 23.96
CA ARG A 137 -15.29 20.25 25.22
C ARG A 137 -14.12 20.32 26.18
N PRO A 138 -13.70 21.51 26.60
CA PRO A 138 -12.85 21.63 27.77
C PRO A 138 -13.54 20.92 28.93
N HIS A 139 -12.82 20.11 29.64
CA HIS A 139 -13.29 19.56 30.89
C HIS A 139 -13.50 20.75 31.84
N ASP A 140 -14.77 21.08 32.15
CA ASP A 140 -15.15 21.90 33.28
C ASP A 140 -14.81 21.20 34.58
#